data_1be760ec05300d382b776a1fb392f9f2
#
_entry.id   1be760ec05300d382b776a1fb392f9f2
#
_cell.length_a   1.000
_cell.length_b   1.000
_cell.length_c   1.000
_cell.angle_alpha   90.00
_cell.angle_beta   90.00
_cell.angle_gamma   90.00
#
_symmetry.space_group_name_H-M   'P 1'
#
loop_
_entity.id
_entity.type
_entity.pdbx_description
1 polymer ?
#
loop_
_entity_poly.entity_id
_entity_poly.type
_entity_poly.pdbx_seq_one_letter_code
_entity_poly.pdbx_strand_id
1 'polypeptide(L)'
;MRISFVHTKGGVGKTTNTIMLATAAARQGIDVEVLDADPQGSATRWAEVASMREDKLEFPVRSVDARRLQRFPASDGWQIVDTPPGTADEIQAAIDTADLIIVPTHAAPLDIDRVWPTLETVAHRPHGVLLSGVLQHRRLYRETRELFEAQGVSTFYNVVPEREEIKTYFGTNPEELYTFTDICEEILGIEEMD
;
A
#
# COMPACT_ATOMS: atom_id res chain seq x y z
N MET A 1 0.14 7.56 -12.69
CA MET A 1 -0.63 6.44 -12.11
C MET A 1 -1.01 6.72 -10.66
N ARG A 2 -2.25 6.41 -10.22
CA ARG A 2 -2.67 6.54 -8.81
C ARG A 2 -2.88 5.17 -8.18
N ILE A 3 -2.13 4.87 -7.13
CA ILE A 3 -2.12 3.58 -6.45
C ILE A 3 -2.69 3.79 -5.04
N SER A 4 -3.78 3.08 -4.67
CA SER A 4 -4.40 3.22 -3.35
C SER A 4 -4.22 1.97 -2.50
N PHE A 5 -3.65 2.12 -1.30
CA PHE A 5 -3.63 1.05 -0.31
C PHE A 5 -4.95 1.03 0.46
N VAL A 6 -5.77 0.00 0.25
CA VAL A 6 -7.14 -0.08 0.77
C VAL A 6 -7.34 -1.35 1.61
N HIS A 7 -7.84 -1.20 2.81
CA HIS A 7 -8.34 -2.31 3.64
C HIS A 7 -9.24 -1.76 4.76
N THR A 8 -10.36 -2.44 5.02
CA THR A 8 -11.30 -2.06 6.10
C THR A 8 -10.72 -2.27 7.50
N LYS A 9 -9.76 -3.19 7.66
CA LYS A 9 -9.08 -3.46 8.94
C LYS A 9 -7.91 -2.50 9.17
N GLY A 10 -7.77 -2.03 10.43
CA GLY A 10 -6.57 -1.34 10.89
C GLY A 10 -5.40 -2.28 11.18
N GLY A 11 -4.17 -1.78 11.10
CA GLY A 11 -2.97 -2.52 11.48
C GLY A 11 -2.46 -3.55 10.45
N VAL A 12 -2.98 -3.55 9.23
CA VAL A 12 -2.52 -4.42 8.13
C VAL A 12 -1.31 -3.86 7.37
N GLY A 13 -0.74 -2.75 7.84
CA GLY A 13 0.47 -2.15 7.27
C GLY A 13 0.23 -1.18 6.11
N LYS A 14 -0.96 -0.61 5.91
CA LYS A 14 -1.22 0.35 4.81
C LYS A 14 -0.16 1.45 4.75
N THR A 15 -0.04 2.24 5.78
CA THR A 15 0.92 3.36 5.86
C THR A 15 2.37 2.90 5.64
N THR A 16 2.78 1.80 6.27
CA THR A 16 4.13 1.26 6.11
C THR A 16 4.38 0.87 4.66
N ASN A 17 3.45 0.11 4.05
CA ASN A 17 3.58 -0.31 2.65
C ASN A 17 3.56 0.90 1.70
N THR A 18 2.74 1.93 2.00
CA THR A 18 2.71 3.19 1.24
C THR A 18 4.08 3.88 1.23
N ILE A 19 4.68 4.11 2.39
CA ILE A 19 5.98 4.78 2.50
C ILE A 19 7.09 3.94 1.86
N MET A 20 7.12 2.64 2.12
CA MET A 20 8.13 1.73 1.57
C MET A 20 8.05 1.65 0.04
N LEU A 21 6.84 1.54 -0.53
CA LEU A 21 6.66 1.53 -1.99
C LEU A 21 7.04 2.88 -2.61
N ALA A 22 6.65 3.99 -1.99
CA ALA A 22 7.04 5.32 -2.45
C ALA A 22 8.56 5.51 -2.43
N THR A 23 9.24 5.00 -1.39
CA THR A 23 10.71 5.03 -1.32
C THR A 23 11.33 4.19 -2.43
N ALA A 24 10.77 2.99 -2.71
CA ALA A 24 11.26 2.15 -3.80
C ALA A 24 11.09 2.83 -5.17
N ALA A 25 9.94 3.43 -5.42
CA ALA A 25 9.64 4.17 -6.64
C ALA A 25 10.59 5.37 -6.84
N ALA A 26 10.77 6.19 -5.80
CA ALA A 26 11.69 7.34 -5.85
C ALA A 26 13.13 6.92 -6.17
N ARG A 27 13.62 5.85 -5.55
CA ARG A 27 14.98 5.31 -5.81
C ARG A 27 15.15 4.70 -7.20
N GLN A 28 14.06 4.29 -7.84
CA GLN A 28 14.06 3.88 -9.25
C GLN A 28 13.91 5.06 -10.22
N GLY A 29 13.86 6.29 -9.71
CA GLY A 29 13.76 7.51 -10.51
C GLY A 29 12.34 7.85 -10.97
N ILE A 30 11.33 7.20 -10.39
CA ILE A 30 9.92 7.52 -10.65
C ILE A 30 9.58 8.79 -9.84
N ASP A 31 8.99 9.79 -10.50
CA ASP A 31 8.40 10.92 -9.78
C ASP A 31 7.20 10.43 -8.95
N VAL A 32 7.25 10.58 -7.64
CA VAL A 32 6.25 10.02 -6.73
C VAL A 32 5.87 11.02 -5.65
N GLU A 33 4.60 11.04 -5.29
CA GLU A 33 4.09 11.72 -4.10
C GLU A 33 3.15 10.79 -3.31
N VAL A 34 3.09 10.98 -2.00
CA VAL A 34 2.15 10.28 -1.12
C VAL A 34 1.01 11.21 -0.74
N LEU A 35 -0.22 10.74 -0.93
CA LEU A 35 -1.44 11.40 -0.52
C LEU A 35 -1.99 10.71 0.74
N ASP A 36 -1.83 11.35 1.88
CA ASP A 36 -2.30 10.85 3.17
C ASP A 36 -3.78 11.21 3.34
N ALA A 37 -4.66 10.26 3.05
CA ALA A 37 -6.10 10.38 3.16
C ALA A 37 -6.66 9.85 4.49
N ASP A 38 -5.77 9.35 5.39
CA ASP A 38 -6.17 8.95 6.74
C ASP A 38 -6.24 10.19 7.66
N PRO A 39 -7.39 10.49 8.27
CA PRO A 39 -7.50 11.57 9.24
C PRO A 39 -6.54 11.46 10.45
N GLN A 40 -6.02 10.26 10.73
CA GLN A 40 -4.98 10.06 11.76
C GLN A 40 -3.62 10.61 11.32
N GLY A 41 -3.41 10.82 10.01
CA GLY A 41 -2.23 11.49 9.48
C GLY A 41 -0.94 10.71 9.70
N SER A 42 -0.98 9.38 9.65
CA SER A 42 0.18 8.55 9.97
C SER A 42 1.33 8.72 8.98
N ALA A 43 1.04 8.81 7.67
CA ALA A 43 2.06 9.05 6.65
C ALA A 43 2.62 10.49 6.75
N THR A 44 1.77 11.48 6.99
CA THR A 44 2.17 12.87 7.24
C THR A 44 3.08 12.96 8.46
N ARG A 45 2.70 12.30 9.56
CA ARG A 45 3.52 12.28 10.78
C ARG A 45 4.85 11.58 10.58
N TRP A 46 4.89 10.51 9.77
CA TRP A 46 6.15 9.85 9.41
C TRP A 46 7.11 10.85 8.73
N ALA A 47 6.64 11.57 7.71
CA ALA A 47 7.46 12.55 6.98
C ALA A 47 7.95 13.69 7.88
N GLU A 48 7.09 14.20 8.79
CA GLU A 48 7.47 15.23 9.77
C GLU A 48 8.61 14.75 10.68
N VAL A 49 8.47 13.54 11.26
CA VAL A 49 9.48 12.99 12.16
C VAL A 49 10.79 12.71 11.43
N ALA A 50 10.72 12.17 10.21
CA ALA A 50 11.90 11.97 9.36
C ALA A 50 12.63 13.30 9.10
N SER A 51 11.86 14.36 8.78
CA SER A 51 12.42 15.70 8.59
C SER A 51 13.07 16.26 9.85
N MET A 52 12.49 16.03 11.04
CA MET A 52 13.05 16.46 12.32
C MET A 52 14.36 15.72 12.68
N ARG A 53 14.53 14.51 12.17
CA ARG A 53 15.73 13.69 12.35
C ARG A 53 16.80 13.94 11.29
N GLU A 54 16.58 14.91 10.39
CA GLU A 54 17.45 15.17 9.24
C GLU A 54 17.57 13.97 8.26
N ASP A 55 16.61 13.03 8.32
CA ASP A 55 16.51 11.81 7.52
C ASP A 55 15.25 11.85 6.63
N LYS A 56 15.18 12.90 5.79
CA LYS A 56 13.98 13.23 5.00
C LYS A 56 13.68 12.19 3.95
N LEU A 57 12.37 11.92 3.75
CA LEU A 57 11.89 11.18 2.60
C LEU A 57 12.24 11.89 1.29
N GLU A 58 12.49 11.12 0.24
CA GLU A 58 12.89 11.61 -1.09
C GLU A 58 11.70 12.13 -1.92
N PHE A 59 10.49 12.10 -1.36
CA PHE A 59 9.24 12.48 -2.00
C PHE A 59 8.35 13.28 -1.05
N PRO A 60 7.42 14.09 -1.57
CA PRO A 60 6.47 14.83 -0.75
C PRO A 60 5.37 13.91 -0.20
N VAL A 61 4.93 14.19 1.04
CA VAL A 61 3.72 13.62 1.64
C VAL A 61 2.74 14.76 1.88
N ARG A 62 1.50 14.61 1.38
CA ARG A 62 0.46 15.64 1.46
C ARG A 62 -0.79 15.10 2.14
N SER A 63 -1.24 15.73 3.21
CA SER A 63 -2.54 15.43 3.79
C SER A 63 -3.67 15.90 2.88
N VAL A 64 -4.63 15.01 2.63
CA VAL A 64 -5.81 15.25 1.79
C VAL A 64 -7.04 14.67 2.45
N ASP A 65 -8.18 15.36 2.36
CA ASP A 65 -9.48 14.77 2.68
C ASP A 65 -10.11 14.10 1.44
N ALA A 66 -11.18 13.33 1.65
CA ALA A 66 -11.86 12.61 0.57
C ALA A 66 -12.33 13.52 -0.57
N ARG A 67 -12.82 14.75 -0.27
CA ARG A 67 -13.29 15.69 -1.28
C ARG A 67 -12.14 16.26 -2.10
N ARG A 68 -11.02 16.52 -1.43
CA ARG A 68 -9.81 17.00 -2.08
C ARG A 68 -9.18 15.90 -2.91
N LEU A 69 -9.17 14.65 -2.43
CA LEU A 69 -8.65 13.50 -3.17
C LEU A 69 -9.38 13.29 -4.50
N GLN A 70 -10.73 13.38 -4.51
CA GLN A 70 -11.53 13.27 -5.74
C GLN A 70 -11.20 14.34 -6.80
N ARG A 71 -10.69 15.49 -6.38
CA ARG A 71 -10.37 16.62 -7.26
C ARG A 71 -8.86 16.85 -7.37
N PHE A 72 -8.08 15.98 -6.75
CA PHE A 72 -6.62 16.11 -6.77
C PHE A 72 -6.14 15.87 -8.20
N PRO A 73 -5.35 16.80 -8.77
CA PRO A 73 -4.90 16.67 -10.16
C PRO A 73 -4.09 15.39 -10.34
N ALA A 74 -4.22 14.77 -11.51
CA ALA A 74 -3.34 13.68 -11.90
C ALA A 74 -1.89 14.18 -12.02
N SER A 75 -0.94 13.29 -11.79
CA SER A 75 0.49 13.51 -11.98
C SER A 75 0.99 12.64 -13.13
N ASP A 76 2.04 13.05 -13.80
CA ASP A 76 2.75 12.23 -14.79
C ASP A 76 3.49 11.07 -14.11
N GLY A 77 3.78 11.18 -12.81
CA GLY A 77 4.38 10.17 -11.98
C GLY A 77 3.35 9.35 -11.17
N TRP A 78 3.80 8.79 -10.07
CA TRP A 78 2.97 8.00 -9.18
C TRP A 78 2.40 8.82 -8.01
N GLN A 79 1.12 8.65 -7.75
CA GLN A 79 0.43 9.14 -6.55
C GLN A 79 0.02 7.95 -5.70
N ILE A 80 0.67 7.76 -4.56
CA ILE A 80 0.37 6.63 -3.66
C ILE A 80 -0.50 7.13 -2.51
N VAL A 81 -1.70 6.55 -2.38
CA VAL A 81 -2.71 6.99 -1.42
C VAL A 81 -2.71 6.08 -0.20
N ASP A 82 -2.43 6.65 0.97
CA ASP A 82 -2.64 5.99 2.26
C ASP A 82 -4.06 6.26 2.75
N THR A 83 -4.83 5.19 3.03
CA THR A 83 -6.24 5.32 3.42
C THR A 83 -6.49 4.98 4.88
N PRO A 84 -7.55 5.54 5.51
CA PRO A 84 -7.95 5.12 6.83
C PRO A 84 -8.35 3.63 6.86
N PRO A 85 -8.32 2.97 8.03
CA PRO A 85 -9.12 1.81 8.27
C PRO A 85 -10.58 2.27 8.36
N GLY A 86 -11.54 1.54 7.77
CA GLY A 86 -12.92 1.98 7.88
C GLY A 86 -13.88 1.31 6.92
N THR A 87 -15.06 1.88 6.82
CA THR A 87 -16.13 1.42 5.93
C THR A 87 -15.85 1.78 4.46
N ALA A 88 -16.59 1.17 3.54
CA ALA A 88 -16.50 1.50 2.13
C ALA A 88 -16.69 3.00 1.87
N ASP A 89 -17.62 3.65 2.58
CA ASP A 89 -17.90 5.09 2.42
C ASP A 89 -16.69 5.98 2.76
N GLU A 90 -15.89 5.59 3.77
CA GLU A 90 -14.71 6.34 4.19
C GLU A 90 -13.54 6.23 3.20
N ILE A 91 -13.44 5.09 2.51
CA ILE A 91 -12.38 4.82 1.54
C ILE A 91 -12.81 5.01 0.08
N GLN A 92 -14.10 5.30 -0.17
CA GLN A 92 -14.68 5.35 -1.51
C GLN A 92 -13.95 6.32 -2.45
N ALA A 93 -13.57 7.50 -1.95
CA ALA A 93 -12.84 8.47 -2.75
C ALA A 93 -11.48 7.93 -3.26
N ALA A 94 -10.79 7.14 -2.44
CA ALA A 94 -9.54 6.51 -2.82
C ALA A 94 -9.75 5.37 -3.83
N ILE A 95 -10.85 4.60 -3.69
CA ILE A 95 -11.23 3.55 -4.64
C ILE A 95 -11.60 4.16 -5.99
N ASP A 96 -12.47 5.18 -6.01
CA ASP A 96 -12.99 5.79 -7.25
C ASP A 96 -11.90 6.45 -8.11
N THR A 97 -10.85 6.93 -7.46
CA THR A 97 -9.77 7.66 -8.13
C THR A 97 -8.52 6.82 -8.41
N ALA A 98 -8.49 5.57 -7.97
CA ALA A 98 -7.34 4.69 -8.17
C ALA A 98 -7.29 4.10 -9.59
N ASP A 99 -6.11 4.02 -10.14
CA ASP A 99 -5.78 3.21 -11.32
C ASP A 99 -5.48 1.77 -10.90
N LEU A 100 -4.84 1.59 -9.74
CA LEU A 100 -4.56 0.30 -9.11
C LEU A 100 -4.85 0.35 -7.61
N ILE A 101 -5.53 -0.68 -7.10
CA ILE A 101 -5.77 -0.85 -5.66
C ILE A 101 -4.92 -2.00 -5.15
N ILE A 102 -4.15 -1.74 -4.09
CA ILE A 102 -3.41 -2.76 -3.35
C ILE A 102 -4.12 -3.03 -2.04
N VAL A 103 -4.48 -4.30 -1.80
CA VAL A 103 -5.12 -4.74 -0.57
C VAL A 103 -4.09 -5.50 0.28
N PRO A 104 -3.41 -4.82 1.24
CA PRO A 104 -2.40 -5.47 2.08
C PRO A 104 -3.07 -6.34 3.14
N THR A 105 -2.58 -7.56 3.36
CA THR A 105 -3.10 -8.46 4.40
C THR A 105 -2.01 -9.37 4.95
N HIS A 106 -2.16 -9.83 6.20
CA HIS A 106 -1.31 -10.88 6.75
C HIS A 106 -1.87 -12.26 6.40
N ALA A 107 -1.00 -13.28 6.38
CA ALA A 107 -1.38 -14.66 6.19
C ALA A 107 -1.93 -15.30 7.49
N ALA A 108 -2.92 -14.66 8.10
CA ALA A 108 -3.58 -15.14 9.32
C ALA A 108 -5.09 -15.29 9.08
N PRO A 109 -5.76 -16.35 9.61
CA PRO A 109 -7.16 -16.63 9.27
C PRO A 109 -8.12 -15.45 9.48
N LEU A 110 -7.98 -14.71 10.59
CA LEU A 110 -8.81 -13.52 10.85
C LEU A 110 -8.52 -12.34 9.92
N ASP A 111 -7.32 -12.25 9.37
CA ASP A 111 -6.97 -11.22 8.40
C ASP A 111 -7.53 -11.59 7.03
N ILE A 112 -7.41 -12.85 6.64
CA ILE A 112 -7.99 -13.37 5.40
C ILE A 112 -9.52 -13.22 5.37
N ASP A 113 -10.21 -13.50 6.49
CA ASP A 113 -11.66 -13.30 6.59
C ASP A 113 -12.06 -11.84 6.29
N ARG A 114 -11.22 -10.87 6.65
CA ARG A 114 -11.44 -9.44 6.39
C ARG A 114 -11.06 -8.98 4.99
N VAL A 115 -10.37 -9.79 4.22
CA VAL A 115 -10.04 -9.47 2.82
C VAL A 115 -11.30 -9.53 1.95
N TRP A 116 -12.16 -10.52 2.14
CA TRP A 116 -13.32 -10.77 1.27
C TRP A 116 -14.25 -9.55 1.14
N PRO A 117 -14.73 -8.92 2.22
CA PRO A 117 -15.54 -7.71 2.10
C PRO A 117 -14.81 -6.54 1.43
N THR A 118 -13.48 -6.47 1.60
CA THR A 118 -12.67 -5.45 0.92
C THR A 118 -12.63 -5.72 -0.59
N LEU A 119 -12.40 -6.98 -1.01
CA LEU A 119 -12.38 -7.36 -2.42
C LEU A 119 -13.73 -7.10 -3.10
N GLU A 120 -14.84 -7.39 -2.44
CA GLU A 120 -16.18 -7.06 -2.95
C GLU A 120 -16.34 -5.56 -3.20
N THR A 121 -15.83 -4.73 -2.29
CA THR A 121 -15.91 -3.27 -2.40
C THR A 121 -15.07 -2.73 -3.57
N VAL A 122 -13.90 -3.32 -3.84
CA VAL A 122 -12.96 -2.85 -4.87
C VAL A 122 -13.10 -3.58 -6.21
N ALA A 123 -14.03 -4.55 -6.33
CA ALA A 123 -14.17 -5.45 -7.48
C ALA A 123 -14.33 -4.77 -8.84
N HIS A 124 -14.80 -3.51 -8.85
CA HIS A 124 -15.02 -2.72 -10.07
C HIS A 124 -13.77 -1.95 -10.53
N ARG A 125 -12.63 -2.10 -9.85
CA ARG A 125 -11.35 -1.46 -10.17
C ARG A 125 -10.24 -2.49 -10.32
N PRO A 126 -9.17 -2.20 -11.07
CA PRO A 126 -7.96 -3.02 -11.04
C PRO A 126 -7.44 -3.13 -9.61
N HIS A 127 -7.25 -4.35 -9.12
CA HIS A 127 -6.81 -4.58 -7.76
C HIS A 127 -6.00 -5.86 -7.60
N GLY A 128 -5.17 -5.91 -6.56
CA GLY A 128 -4.42 -7.11 -6.18
C GLY A 128 -4.18 -7.18 -4.68
N VAL A 129 -4.13 -8.38 -4.14
CA VAL A 129 -3.81 -8.62 -2.72
C VAL A 129 -2.31 -8.71 -2.54
N LEU A 130 -1.75 -7.90 -1.64
CA LEU A 130 -0.36 -7.94 -1.23
C LEU A 130 -0.23 -8.62 0.13
N LEU A 131 0.36 -9.82 0.15
CA LEU A 131 0.68 -10.50 1.42
C LEU A 131 1.83 -9.78 2.12
N SER A 132 1.56 -9.27 3.31
CA SER A 132 2.46 -8.41 4.10
C SER A 132 2.80 -9.05 5.44
N GLY A 133 4.02 -8.83 5.94
CA GLY A 133 4.45 -9.37 7.22
C GLY A 133 4.46 -10.90 7.25
N VAL A 134 4.91 -11.55 6.17
CA VAL A 134 4.84 -13.00 6.05
C VAL A 134 6.20 -13.69 6.20
N LEU A 135 6.17 -14.91 6.71
CA LEU A 135 7.29 -15.84 6.72
C LEU A 135 6.99 -16.92 5.66
N GLN A 136 7.61 -16.79 4.48
CA GLN A 136 7.32 -17.64 3.31
C GLN A 136 7.49 -19.13 3.54
N HIS A 137 8.38 -19.55 4.47
CA HIS A 137 8.57 -20.95 4.84
C HIS A 137 7.44 -21.53 5.69
N ARG A 138 6.53 -20.69 6.23
CA ARG A 138 5.44 -21.13 7.10
C ARG A 138 4.26 -21.71 6.31
N ARG A 139 3.59 -22.68 6.93
CA ARG A 139 2.41 -23.35 6.38
C ARG A 139 1.29 -22.36 6.06
N LEU A 140 1.00 -21.42 6.97
CA LEU A 140 -0.05 -20.42 6.78
C LEU A 140 0.13 -19.59 5.49
N TYR A 141 1.35 -19.23 5.14
CA TYR A 141 1.62 -18.51 3.87
C TYR A 141 1.22 -19.36 2.66
N ARG A 142 1.66 -20.62 2.62
CA ARG A 142 1.35 -21.52 1.50
C ARG A 142 -0.15 -21.78 1.37
N GLU A 143 -0.83 -22.09 2.49
CA GLU A 143 -2.27 -22.30 2.52
C GLU A 143 -3.05 -21.05 2.08
N THR A 144 -2.58 -19.86 2.44
CA THR A 144 -3.19 -18.58 2.01
C THR A 144 -3.03 -18.38 0.51
N ARG A 145 -1.84 -18.64 -0.05
CA ARG A 145 -1.60 -18.55 -1.51
C ARG A 145 -2.50 -19.52 -2.28
N GLU A 146 -2.56 -20.78 -1.86
CA GLU A 146 -3.42 -21.81 -2.43
C GLU A 146 -4.90 -21.42 -2.36
N LEU A 147 -5.35 -20.86 -1.23
CA LEU A 147 -6.73 -20.39 -1.06
C LEU A 147 -7.06 -19.28 -2.05
N PHE A 148 -6.22 -18.25 -2.16
CA PHE A 148 -6.46 -17.14 -3.07
C PHE A 148 -6.44 -17.59 -4.53
N GLU A 149 -5.51 -18.46 -4.93
CA GLU A 149 -5.46 -19.05 -6.26
C GLU A 149 -6.73 -19.86 -6.56
N ALA A 150 -7.18 -20.72 -5.65
CA ALA A 150 -8.40 -21.51 -5.80
C ALA A 150 -9.68 -20.65 -5.92
N GLN A 151 -9.68 -19.45 -5.34
CA GLN A 151 -10.79 -18.49 -5.42
C GLN A 151 -10.64 -17.48 -6.55
N GLY A 152 -9.58 -17.57 -7.37
CA GLY A 152 -9.32 -16.66 -8.50
C GLY A 152 -8.99 -15.24 -8.07
N VAL A 153 -8.44 -15.06 -6.86
CA VAL A 153 -8.03 -13.74 -6.34
C VAL A 153 -6.68 -13.36 -6.93
N SER A 154 -6.63 -12.19 -7.57
CA SER A 154 -5.37 -11.60 -8.03
C SER A 154 -4.47 -11.26 -6.85
N THR A 155 -3.27 -11.85 -6.81
CA THR A 155 -2.29 -11.60 -5.76
C THR A 155 -0.97 -11.17 -6.38
N PHE A 156 -0.27 -10.24 -5.73
CA PHE A 156 1.11 -9.94 -6.09
C PHE A 156 1.98 -11.19 -5.98
N TYR A 157 2.90 -11.35 -6.92
CA TYR A 157 3.88 -12.43 -6.88
C TYR A 157 4.83 -12.22 -5.70
N ASN A 158 5.33 -10.99 -5.58
CA ASN A 158 6.18 -10.56 -4.48
C ASN A 158 5.37 -10.33 -3.21
N VAL A 159 5.99 -10.56 -2.06
CA VAL A 159 5.37 -10.41 -0.74
C VAL A 159 6.26 -9.60 0.19
N VAL A 160 5.67 -8.87 1.13
CA VAL A 160 6.45 -8.16 2.15
C VAL A 160 6.82 -9.14 3.26
N PRO A 161 8.12 -9.37 3.50
CA PRO A 161 8.56 -10.29 4.55
C PRO A 161 8.27 -9.74 5.94
N GLU A 162 8.07 -10.64 6.91
CA GLU A 162 8.09 -10.24 8.32
C GLU A 162 9.52 -9.86 8.72
N ARG A 163 9.73 -8.58 9.03
CA ARG A 163 10.99 -8.02 9.49
C ARG A 163 10.74 -7.06 10.64
N GLU A 164 11.55 -7.17 11.68
CA GLU A 164 11.45 -6.27 12.83
C GLU A 164 11.87 -4.86 12.44
N GLU A 165 12.87 -4.74 11.58
CA GLU A 165 13.40 -3.47 11.09
C GLU A 165 12.31 -2.64 10.38
N ILE A 166 11.45 -3.26 9.55
CA ILE A 166 10.34 -2.56 8.88
C ILE A 166 9.43 -1.87 9.92
N LYS A 167 9.22 -2.49 11.08
CA LYS A 167 8.40 -1.93 12.16
C LYS A 167 9.07 -0.74 12.85
N THR A 168 10.38 -0.61 12.74
CA THR A 168 11.17 0.46 13.37
C THR A 168 11.42 1.67 12.47
N TYR A 169 11.08 1.60 11.18
CA TYR A 169 11.31 2.66 10.21
C TYR A 169 10.44 3.91 10.38
N PHE A 170 9.44 3.89 11.27
CA PHE A 170 8.59 5.05 11.47
C PHE A 170 9.40 6.32 11.77
N GLY A 171 9.22 7.34 10.93
CA GLY A 171 9.94 8.62 11.08
C GLY A 171 11.40 8.55 10.63
N THR A 172 11.71 7.71 9.66
CA THR A 172 12.99 7.65 8.95
C THR A 172 12.77 7.56 7.45
N ASN A 173 13.81 7.79 6.63
CA ASN A 173 13.84 7.38 5.23
C ASN A 173 14.32 5.92 5.19
N PRO A 174 13.46 4.93 4.84
CA PRO A 174 13.82 3.51 4.93
C PRO A 174 15.10 3.19 4.15
N GLU A 175 16.11 2.67 4.83
CA GLU A 175 17.40 2.37 4.21
C GLU A 175 17.33 1.08 3.39
N GLU A 176 16.77 0.00 3.97
CA GLU A 176 16.62 -1.31 3.35
C GLU A 176 15.16 -1.49 2.86
N LEU A 177 15.00 -1.79 1.58
CA LEU A 177 13.68 -1.90 0.95
C LEU A 177 13.15 -3.33 0.82
N TYR A 178 13.99 -4.33 1.10
CA TYR A 178 13.60 -5.74 0.97
C TYR A 178 13.01 -6.06 -0.41
N THR A 179 11.76 -6.52 -0.43
CA THR A 179 11.03 -6.87 -1.65
C THR A 179 10.26 -5.70 -2.27
N PHE A 180 10.31 -4.48 -1.71
CA PHE A 180 9.55 -3.35 -2.27
C PHE A 180 10.08 -2.90 -3.62
N THR A 181 11.37 -3.09 -3.92
CA THR A 181 11.93 -2.89 -5.26
C THR A 181 11.28 -3.83 -6.26
N ASP A 182 11.18 -5.12 -5.94
CA ASP A 182 10.54 -6.13 -6.81
C ASP A 182 9.03 -5.88 -6.96
N ILE A 183 8.34 -5.43 -5.90
CA ILE A 183 6.93 -5.02 -5.96
C ILE A 183 6.74 -3.81 -6.86
N CYS A 184 7.65 -2.84 -6.82
CA CYS A 184 7.64 -1.68 -7.69
C CYS A 184 7.79 -2.11 -9.17
N GLU A 185 8.72 -3.01 -9.48
CA GLU A 185 8.90 -3.58 -10.83
C GLU A 185 7.67 -4.36 -11.30
N GLU A 186 7.02 -5.11 -10.41
CA GLU A 186 5.78 -5.83 -10.72
C GLU A 186 4.65 -4.84 -11.10
N ILE A 187 4.54 -3.69 -10.42
CA ILE A 187 3.56 -2.64 -10.76
C ILE A 187 3.88 -1.98 -12.09
N LEU A 188 5.17 -1.68 -12.36
CA LEU A 188 5.59 -1.14 -13.67
C LEU A 188 5.24 -2.10 -14.81
N GLY A 189 5.42 -3.40 -14.61
CA GLY A 189 5.01 -4.42 -15.58
C GLY A 189 3.50 -4.45 -15.85
N ILE A 190 2.67 -4.10 -14.88
CA ILE A 190 1.21 -3.94 -15.06
C ILE A 190 0.92 -2.68 -15.89
N GLU A 191 1.58 -1.56 -15.58
CA GLU A 191 1.40 -0.27 -16.29
C GLU A 191 1.76 -0.35 -17.78
N GLU A 192 2.76 -1.17 -18.14
CA GLU A 192 3.18 -1.36 -19.54
C GLU A 192 2.21 -2.24 -20.37
N MET A 193 1.30 -2.96 -19.72
CA MET A 193 0.37 -3.89 -20.37
C MET A 193 -1.00 -3.25 -20.70
N ASP A 194 -1.31 -2.09 -20.13
CA ASP A 194 -2.54 -1.31 -20.34
C ASP A 194 -2.34 -0.23 -21.43
#